data_3676b6eef6ce6f3a2b485bf2056714dd
#
_entry.id   3676b6eef6ce6f3a2b485bf2056714dd
#
_cell.length_a   1.000
_cell.length_b   1.000
_cell.length_c   1.000
_cell.angle_alpha   90.00
_cell.angle_beta   90.00
_cell.angle_gamma   90.00
#
_symmetry.space_group_name_H-M   'P 1'
#
loop_
_entity.id
_entity.type
_entity.pdbx_description
1 polymer ?
#
loop_
_entity_poly.entity_id
_entity_poly.type
_entity_poly.pdbx_seq_one_letter_code
_entity_poly.pdbx_strand_id
1 'polypeptide(L)'
;MEKPFIIAGPCVIESAELLDVVAAELKRISEQFDVPVWFKASFDKANRTSIHSFRGPGLERGLQMLADVKTKYGLPLLTDVHESFQAEAAGEVVDVLQIPAFLCRQTDLLVAAAHTGKTVNIKKAQFLSGDDMRYPVEKCREAGCREVWLTERGNIYGYNNLVVDFRNIPLMHRWVDRVVMDCTHAVQRPGGAGGKTGGDREFVPQMALAAKVFGANGFFFETHPDPEKALSDGPNMLYLKDLESLVKKLL
;
A
#
# COMPACT_ATOMS: atom_id res chain seq x y z
N MET A 1 20.83 -5.95 10.76
CA MET A 1 19.67 -5.23 10.23
C MET A 1 18.45 -6.11 10.46
N GLU A 2 17.33 -5.54 10.88
CA GLU A 2 16.07 -6.29 10.94
C GLU A 2 15.70 -6.79 9.54
N LYS A 3 15.06 -7.97 9.46
CA LYS A 3 14.52 -8.46 8.19
C LYS A 3 13.52 -7.44 7.62
N PRO A 4 13.52 -7.20 6.30
CA PRO A 4 12.49 -6.37 5.70
C PRO A 4 11.12 -7.04 5.85
N PHE A 5 10.05 -6.24 5.76
CA PHE A 5 8.70 -6.75 5.69
C PHE A 5 8.04 -6.42 4.35
N ILE A 6 7.06 -7.21 3.97
CA ILE A 6 6.36 -7.09 2.69
C ILE A 6 4.90 -6.72 2.94
N ILE A 7 4.38 -5.77 2.19
CA ILE A 7 2.95 -5.50 2.04
C ILE A 7 2.60 -5.89 0.62
N ALA A 8 1.76 -6.90 0.43
CA ALA A 8 1.41 -7.34 -0.92
C ALA A 8 -0.04 -7.81 -1.02
N GLY A 9 -0.59 -7.76 -2.23
CA GLY A 9 -1.93 -8.22 -2.55
C GLY A 9 -2.49 -7.57 -3.80
N PRO A 10 -3.75 -7.87 -4.20
CA PRO A 10 -4.36 -7.23 -5.35
C PRO A 10 -4.65 -5.75 -5.07
N CYS A 11 -4.67 -4.93 -6.10
CA CYS A 11 -4.99 -3.51 -5.98
C CYS A 11 -6.33 -3.28 -5.26
N VAL A 12 -7.37 -4.00 -5.71
CA VAL A 12 -8.74 -3.94 -5.23
C VAL A 12 -9.30 -5.35 -5.06
N ILE A 13 -10.25 -5.52 -4.18
CA ILE A 13 -10.99 -6.77 -4.04
C ILE A 13 -11.88 -6.96 -5.28
N GLU A 14 -11.56 -7.93 -6.12
CA GLU A 14 -12.31 -8.27 -7.34
C GLU A 14 -13.23 -9.46 -7.09
N SER A 15 -12.73 -10.52 -6.45
CA SER A 15 -13.48 -11.71 -6.06
C SER A 15 -12.83 -12.44 -4.89
N ALA A 16 -13.58 -13.34 -4.23
CA ALA A 16 -13.06 -14.19 -3.16
C ALA A 16 -11.99 -15.17 -3.68
N GLU A 17 -12.17 -15.70 -4.88
CA GLU A 17 -11.24 -16.62 -5.53
C GLU A 17 -9.88 -15.94 -5.79
N LEU A 18 -9.88 -14.69 -6.25
CA LEU A 18 -8.66 -13.94 -6.45
C LEU A 18 -7.92 -13.72 -5.13
N LEU A 19 -8.65 -13.30 -4.07
CA LEU A 19 -8.05 -13.12 -2.75
C LEU A 19 -7.43 -14.42 -2.25
N ASP A 20 -8.12 -15.54 -2.45
CA ASP A 20 -7.67 -16.87 -2.04
C ASP A 20 -6.36 -17.27 -2.71
N VAL A 21 -6.29 -17.14 -4.04
CA VAL A 21 -5.07 -17.44 -4.82
C VAL A 21 -3.89 -16.58 -4.38
N VAL A 22 -4.12 -15.28 -4.23
CA VAL A 22 -3.04 -14.35 -3.83
C VAL A 22 -2.62 -14.58 -2.39
N ALA A 23 -3.56 -14.75 -1.46
CA ALA A 23 -3.25 -14.96 -0.05
C ALA A 23 -2.51 -16.28 0.20
N ALA A 24 -2.88 -17.36 -0.51
CA ALA A 24 -2.18 -18.65 -0.44
C ALA A 24 -0.71 -18.50 -0.82
N GLU A 25 -0.42 -17.82 -1.92
CA GLU A 25 0.96 -17.61 -2.38
C GLU A 25 1.75 -16.70 -1.43
N LEU A 26 1.14 -15.63 -0.92
CA LEU A 26 1.77 -14.75 0.05
C LEU A 26 2.09 -15.47 1.36
N LYS A 27 1.19 -16.34 1.82
CA LYS A 27 1.43 -17.18 3.00
C LYS A 27 2.61 -18.12 2.77
N ARG A 28 2.65 -18.79 1.60
CA ARG A 28 3.76 -19.65 1.21
C ARG A 28 5.10 -18.91 1.21
N ILE A 29 5.17 -17.73 0.59
CA ILE A 29 6.37 -16.88 0.56
C ILE A 29 6.79 -16.47 1.98
N SER A 30 5.84 -16.05 2.81
CA SER A 30 6.11 -15.67 4.21
C SER A 30 6.77 -16.80 5.00
N GLU A 31 6.23 -18.01 4.89
CA GLU A 31 6.75 -19.19 5.59
C GLU A 31 8.10 -19.66 5.02
N GLN A 32 8.23 -19.71 3.68
CA GLN A 32 9.44 -20.18 3.03
C GLN A 32 10.67 -19.32 3.34
N PHE A 33 10.50 -18.02 3.43
CA PHE A 33 11.59 -17.07 3.64
C PHE A 33 11.66 -16.52 5.07
N ASP A 34 10.72 -16.92 5.94
CA ASP A 34 10.59 -16.39 7.29
C ASP A 34 10.60 -14.83 7.25
N VAL A 35 9.74 -14.26 6.38
CA VAL A 35 9.59 -12.83 6.17
C VAL A 35 8.18 -12.38 6.55
N PRO A 36 8.03 -11.30 7.35
CA PRO A 36 6.70 -10.78 7.67
C PRO A 36 5.99 -10.28 6.40
N VAL A 37 4.76 -10.75 6.16
CA VAL A 37 3.93 -10.35 5.03
C VAL A 37 2.57 -9.86 5.53
N TRP A 38 2.20 -8.63 5.18
CA TRP A 38 0.85 -8.08 5.34
C TRP A 38 0.07 -8.23 4.04
N PHE A 39 -1.07 -8.92 4.12
CA PHE A 39 -1.96 -9.00 2.97
C PHE A 39 -2.71 -7.68 2.79
N LYS A 40 -2.64 -7.11 1.59
CA LYS A 40 -3.31 -5.83 1.28
C LYS A 40 -4.32 -5.98 0.15
N ALA A 41 -5.54 -5.51 0.38
CA ALA A 41 -6.49 -5.24 -0.69
C ALA A 41 -7.41 -4.07 -0.30
N SER A 42 -7.84 -3.28 -1.29
CA SER A 42 -8.80 -2.19 -1.07
C SER A 42 -10.23 -2.69 -1.26
N PHE A 43 -11.12 -2.34 -0.34
CA PHE A 43 -12.56 -2.60 -0.47
C PHE A 43 -13.25 -1.57 -1.38
N ASP A 44 -12.63 -0.41 -1.57
CA ASP A 44 -13.09 0.65 -2.48
C ASP A 44 -11.89 1.38 -3.10
N LYS A 45 -12.07 1.87 -4.31
CA LYS A 45 -11.16 2.79 -5.01
C LYS A 45 -11.88 4.12 -5.22
N ALA A 46 -11.86 4.98 -4.19
CA ALA A 46 -12.65 6.21 -4.16
C ALA A 46 -12.15 7.32 -5.09
N ASN A 47 -10.88 7.27 -5.55
CA ASN A 47 -10.22 8.33 -6.31
C ASN A 47 -9.93 7.99 -7.77
N ARG A 48 -10.79 7.18 -8.41
CA ARG A 48 -10.62 6.81 -9.82
C ARG A 48 -10.81 8.00 -10.76
N THR A 49 -10.10 7.98 -11.89
CA THR A 49 -10.20 9.02 -12.93
C THR A 49 -11.59 9.07 -13.59
N SER A 50 -12.23 7.92 -13.77
CA SER A 50 -13.58 7.84 -14.36
C SER A 50 -14.60 7.36 -13.34
N ILE A 51 -15.78 7.97 -13.35
CA ILE A 51 -16.93 7.55 -12.53
C ILE A 51 -17.42 6.12 -12.87
N HIS A 52 -17.10 5.63 -14.07
CA HIS A 52 -17.47 4.29 -14.54
C HIS A 52 -16.40 3.23 -14.20
N SER A 53 -15.29 3.61 -13.56
CA SER A 53 -14.25 2.66 -13.18
C SER A 53 -14.75 1.70 -12.11
N PHE A 54 -14.25 0.45 -12.14
CA PHE A 54 -14.51 -0.51 -11.07
C PHE A 54 -13.96 0.01 -9.74
N ARG A 55 -14.77 -0.02 -8.70
CA ARG A 55 -14.43 0.52 -7.38
C ARG A 55 -14.17 -0.54 -6.31
N GLY A 56 -14.69 -1.73 -6.49
CA GLY A 56 -14.64 -2.80 -5.49
C GLY A 56 -16.01 -3.16 -4.93
N PRO A 57 -16.07 -4.09 -3.94
CA PRO A 57 -17.32 -4.60 -3.38
C PRO A 57 -17.99 -3.64 -2.37
N GLY A 58 -17.30 -2.57 -1.95
CA GLY A 58 -17.73 -1.68 -0.88
C GLY A 58 -17.30 -2.13 0.52
N LEU A 59 -17.60 -1.29 1.52
CA LEU A 59 -17.07 -1.43 2.88
C LEU A 59 -17.44 -2.78 3.52
N GLU A 60 -18.73 -3.03 3.72
CA GLU A 60 -19.20 -4.20 4.50
C GLU A 60 -18.75 -5.52 3.90
N ARG A 61 -19.04 -5.71 2.60
CA ARG A 61 -18.67 -6.94 1.90
C ARG A 61 -17.16 -7.10 1.77
N GLY A 62 -16.44 -6.00 1.52
CA GLY A 62 -14.99 -6.02 1.40
C GLY A 62 -14.31 -6.39 2.72
N LEU A 63 -14.78 -5.84 3.83
CA LEU A 63 -14.25 -6.18 5.16
C LEU A 63 -14.54 -7.63 5.53
N GLN A 64 -15.73 -8.16 5.19
CA GLN A 64 -16.02 -9.57 5.40
C GLN A 64 -15.06 -10.47 4.61
N MET A 65 -14.80 -10.17 3.34
CA MET A 65 -13.86 -10.94 2.51
C MET A 65 -12.43 -10.87 3.05
N LEU A 66 -12.02 -9.73 3.59
CA LEU A 66 -10.71 -9.61 4.27
C LEU A 66 -10.65 -10.43 5.56
N ALA A 67 -11.72 -10.43 6.36
CA ALA A 67 -11.81 -11.26 7.57
C ALA A 67 -11.71 -12.77 7.25
N ASP A 68 -12.31 -13.20 6.14
CA ASP A 68 -12.21 -14.58 5.66
C ASP A 68 -10.76 -14.95 5.29
N VAL A 69 -10.02 -14.04 4.61
CA VAL A 69 -8.59 -14.21 4.32
C VAL A 69 -7.78 -14.34 5.62
N LYS A 70 -8.02 -13.46 6.60
CA LYS A 70 -7.33 -13.50 7.90
C LYS A 70 -7.57 -14.82 8.62
N THR A 71 -8.82 -15.27 8.66
CA THR A 71 -9.20 -16.52 9.31
C THR A 71 -8.54 -17.73 8.63
N LYS A 72 -8.52 -17.76 7.29
CA LYS A 72 -8.01 -18.90 6.53
C LYS A 72 -6.49 -19.00 6.50
N TYR A 73 -5.80 -17.87 6.36
CA TYR A 73 -4.36 -17.84 6.12
C TYR A 73 -3.54 -17.34 7.31
N GLY A 74 -4.16 -16.71 8.30
CA GLY A 74 -3.46 -16.12 9.45
C GLY A 74 -2.50 -14.99 9.09
N LEU A 75 -2.67 -14.37 7.92
CA LEU A 75 -1.90 -13.19 7.51
C LEU A 75 -2.43 -11.93 8.19
N PRO A 76 -1.56 -11.05 8.71
CA PRO A 76 -1.97 -9.72 9.11
C PRO A 76 -2.45 -8.94 7.89
N LEU A 77 -3.45 -8.07 8.10
CA LEU A 77 -4.15 -7.38 7.04
C LEU A 77 -3.87 -5.88 7.02
N LEU A 78 -3.88 -5.33 5.82
CA LEU A 78 -3.85 -3.89 5.56
C LEU A 78 -4.92 -3.52 4.53
N THR A 79 -5.70 -2.47 4.80
CA THR A 79 -6.61 -1.85 3.82
C THR A 79 -6.55 -0.33 3.90
N ASP A 80 -6.93 0.34 2.83
CA ASP A 80 -7.01 1.79 2.78
C ASP A 80 -8.43 2.28 3.14
N VAL A 81 -8.50 3.41 3.85
CA VAL A 81 -9.72 4.12 4.21
C VAL A 81 -9.72 5.52 3.58
N HIS A 82 -10.90 5.99 3.16
CA HIS A 82 -11.05 7.24 2.40
C HIS A 82 -11.90 8.28 3.14
N GLU A 83 -12.79 7.82 4.01
CA GLU A 83 -13.70 8.63 4.81
C GLU A 83 -13.56 8.27 6.29
N SER A 84 -13.73 9.25 7.18
CA SER A 84 -13.53 9.05 8.62
C SER A 84 -14.42 7.97 9.21
N PHE A 85 -15.67 7.85 8.72
CA PHE A 85 -16.62 6.84 9.21
C PHE A 85 -16.23 5.38 8.88
N GLN A 86 -15.32 5.18 7.92
CA GLN A 86 -14.85 3.85 7.54
C GLN A 86 -13.81 3.29 8.52
N ALA A 87 -13.12 4.16 9.25
CA ALA A 87 -11.95 3.80 10.03
C ALA A 87 -12.28 2.79 11.14
N GLU A 88 -13.35 3.02 11.90
CA GLU A 88 -13.77 2.15 13.00
C GLU A 88 -14.06 0.73 12.50
N ALA A 89 -14.96 0.59 11.54
CA ALA A 89 -15.33 -0.70 10.97
C ALA A 89 -14.12 -1.44 10.34
N ALA A 90 -13.26 -0.72 9.62
CA ALA A 90 -12.05 -1.31 9.06
C ALA A 90 -11.07 -1.74 10.16
N GLY A 91 -10.94 -0.96 11.24
CA GLY A 91 -10.08 -1.26 12.39
C GLY A 91 -10.46 -2.54 13.15
N GLU A 92 -11.72 -2.95 13.13
CA GLU A 92 -12.15 -4.22 13.71
C GLU A 92 -11.59 -5.44 12.98
N VAL A 93 -11.28 -5.29 11.68
CA VAL A 93 -10.86 -6.40 10.80
C VAL A 93 -9.36 -6.39 10.55
N VAL A 94 -8.78 -5.21 10.21
CA VAL A 94 -7.40 -5.11 9.77
C VAL A 94 -6.43 -4.74 10.91
N ASP A 95 -5.16 -5.00 10.68
CA ASP A 95 -4.08 -4.70 11.63
C ASP A 95 -3.42 -3.35 11.33
N VAL A 96 -3.52 -2.90 10.08
CA VAL A 96 -2.98 -1.62 9.60
C VAL A 96 -4.01 -0.90 8.75
N LEU A 97 -4.32 0.35 9.10
CA LEU A 97 -5.12 1.27 8.29
C LEU A 97 -4.21 2.12 7.42
N GLN A 98 -4.45 2.13 6.11
CA GLN A 98 -3.69 2.95 5.18
C GLN A 98 -4.44 4.22 4.81
N ILE A 99 -3.74 5.35 4.89
CA ILE A 99 -4.22 6.65 4.41
C ILE A 99 -3.67 6.87 3.00
N PRO A 100 -4.53 7.00 1.98
CA PRO A 100 -4.11 7.29 0.60
C PRO A 100 -3.32 8.59 0.49
N ALA A 101 -2.42 8.66 -0.49
CA ALA A 101 -1.52 9.79 -0.68
C ALA A 101 -2.25 11.14 -0.83
N PHE A 102 -3.34 11.20 -1.59
CA PHE A 102 -4.11 12.43 -1.75
C PHE A 102 -4.77 12.91 -0.45
N LEU A 103 -4.99 12.01 0.52
CA LEU A 103 -5.70 12.28 1.76
C LEU A 103 -4.77 12.40 2.98
N CYS A 104 -3.44 12.33 2.78
CA CYS A 104 -2.47 12.28 3.87
C CYS A 104 -2.47 13.52 4.80
N ARG A 105 -3.11 14.61 4.41
CA ARG A 105 -3.26 15.83 5.22
C ARG A 105 -4.64 16.00 5.86
N GLN A 106 -5.61 15.14 5.56
CA GLN A 106 -6.98 15.22 6.07
C GLN A 106 -7.03 14.90 7.56
N THR A 107 -7.21 15.94 8.38
CA THR A 107 -7.11 15.83 9.85
C THR A 107 -8.12 14.85 10.41
N ASP A 108 -9.40 14.96 10.03
CA ASP A 108 -10.46 14.09 10.57
C ASP A 108 -10.26 12.62 10.22
N LEU A 109 -9.74 12.33 9.01
CA LEU A 109 -9.42 10.98 8.60
C LEU A 109 -8.24 10.38 9.39
N LEU A 110 -7.18 11.17 9.59
CA LEU A 110 -6.02 10.77 10.37
C LEU A 110 -6.40 10.51 11.85
N VAL A 111 -7.19 11.39 12.43
CA VAL A 111 -7.69 11.26 13.81
C VAL A 111 -8.59 10.03 13.96
N ALA A 112 -9.52 9.81 13.03
CA ALA A 112 -10.39 8.65 13.03
C ALA A 112 -9.59 7.33 12.93
N ALA A 113 -8.60 7.28 12.03
CA ALA A 113 -7.71 6.13 11.91
C ALA A 113 -6.89 5.90 13.20
N ALA A 114 -6.35 6.97 13.81
CA ALA A 114 -5.59 6.89 15.06
C ALA A 114 -6.42 6.34 16.23
N HIS A 115 -7.68 6.75 16.34
CA HIS A 115 -8.60 6.32 17.40
C HIS A 115 -8.94 4.83 17.37
N THR A 116 -8.71 4.15 16.25
CA THR A 116 -8.91 2.68 16.18
C THR A 116 -7.89 1.89 17.02
N GLY A 117 -6.80 2.52 17.45
CA GLY A 117 -5.68 1.88 18.14
C GLY A 117 -4.83 0.97 17.26
N LYS A 118 -5.10 0.92 15.96
CA LYS A 118 -4.31 0.15 14.98
C LYS A 118 -3.10 0.97 14.47
N THR A 119 -2.17 0.29 13.82
CA THR A 119 -1.09 0.95 13.09
C THR A 119 -1.68 1.77 11.94
N VAL A 120 -1.20 2.99 11.76
CA VAL A 120 -1.60 3.86 10.65
C VAL A 120 -0.44 4.01 9.66
N ASN A 121 -0.63 3.52 8.44
CA ASN A 121 0.32 3.69 7.34
C ASN A 121 -0.09 4.87 6.47
N ILE A 122 0.72 5.92 6.40
CA ILE A 122 0.40 7.15 5.65
C ILE A 122 1.24 7.20 4.38
N LYS A 123 0.58 7.14 3.23
CA LYS A 123 1.27 7.34 1.94
C LYS A 123 1.61 8.81 1.75
N LYS A 124 2.89 9.09 1.47
CA LYS A 124 3.34 10.44 1.15
C LYS A 124 2.62 10.97 -0.09
N ALA A 125 2.04 12.16 -0.01
CA ALA A 125 1.49 12.82 -1.18
C ALA A 125 2.57 13.13 -2.23
N GLN A 126 2.16 13.11 -3.49
CA GLN A 126 3.06 13.38 -4.61
C GLN A 126 3.60 14.81 -4.66
N PHE A 127 2.99 15.71 -3.89
CA PHE A 127 3.36 17.13 -3.79
C PHE A 127 4.12 17.47 -2.48
N LEU A 128 4.36 16.49 -1.59
CA LEU A 128 5.07 16.69 -0.32
C LEU A 128 6.50 16.16 -0.36
N SER A 129 7.37 16.81 0.41
CA SER A 129 8.68 16.27 0.73
C SER A 129 8.58 15.18 1.80
N GLY A 130 9.64 14.37 1.94
CA GLY A 130 9.73 13.38 3.03
C GLY A 130 9.72 14.03 4.41
N ASP A 131 10.31 15.23 4.54
CA ASP A 131 10.39 15.96 5.81
C ASP A 131 9.02 16.51 6.24
N ASP A 132 8.17 16.93 5.29
CA ASP A 132 6.82 17.42 5.58
C ASP A 132 5.87 16.32 6.09
N MET A 133 6.25 15.07 5.95
CA MET A 133 5.47 13.95 6.48
C MET A 133 5.43 13.91 8.01
N ARG A 134 6.24 14.72 8.69
CA ARG A 134 6.15 14.95 10.14
C ARG A 134 4.74 15.41 10.57
N TYR A 135 4.12 16.31 9.82
CA TYR A 135 2.82 16.88 10.20
C TYR A 135 1.68 15.86 10.30
N PRO A 136 1.46 14.98 9.31
CA PRO A 136 0.47 13.91 9.48
C PRO A 136 0.85 12.90 10.58
N VAL A 137 2.15 12.65 10.81
CA VAL A 137 2.60 11.81 11.94
C VAL A 137 2.25 12.43 13.27
N GLU A 138 2.53 13.74 13.45
CA GLU A 138 2.18 14.48 14.66
C GLU A 138 0.68 14.42 14.95
N LYS A 139 -0.18 14.65 13.95
CA LYS A 139 -1.64 14.52 14.10
C LYS A 139 -2.08 13.14 14.60
N CYS A 140 -1.52 12.07 14.03
CA CYS A 140 -1.83 10.72 14.48
C CYS A 140 -1.36 10.47 15.92
N ARG A 141 -0.16 10.93 16.28
CA ARG A 141 0.39 10.76 17.63
C ARG A 141 -0.39 11.55 18.68
N GLU A 142 -0.73 12.80 18.39
CA GLU A 142 -1.57 13.64 19.27
C GLU A 142 -2.97 13.04 19.46
N ALA A 143 -3.49 12.32 18.45
CA ALA A 143 -4.72 11.54 18.54
C ALA A 143 -4.55 10.16 19.21
N GLY A 144 -3.36 9.84 19.75
CA GLY A 144 -3.11 8.63 20.52
C GLY A 144 -2.66 7.41 19.71
N CYS A 145 -2.34 7.56 18.43
CA CYS A 145 -1.78 6.46 17.62
C CYS A 145 -0.41 6.04 18.15
N ARG A 146 -0.26 4.74 18.44
CA ARG A 146 0.99 4.20 19.01
C ARG A 146 2.05 3.94 17.95
N GLU A 147 1.65 3.53 16.76
CA GLU A 147 2.55 3.16 15.67
C GLU A 147 2.09 3.79 14.35
N VAL A 148 2.98 4.58 13.75
CA VAL A 148 2.74 5.20 12.44
C VAL A 148 3.84 4.75 11.50
N TRP A 149 3.46 4.31 10.30
CA TRP A 149 4.37 4.04 9.19
C TRP A 149 4.24 5.12 8.14
N LEU A 150 5.30 5.39 7.42
CA LEU A 150 5.29 6.28 6.27
C LEU A 150 5.63 5.51 4.99
N THR A 151 4.95 5.84 3.89
CA THR A 151 5.18 5.18 2.61
C THR A 151 5.60 6.20 1.55
N GLU A 152 6.81 6.06 1.00
CA GLU A 152 7.28 6.78 -0.19
C GLU A 152 6.63 6.18 -1.45
N ARG A 153 6.23 7.04 -2.40
CA ARG A 153 5.60 6.63 -3.67
C ARG A 153 5.86 7.58 -4.84
N GLY A 154 6.83 8.47 -4.71
CA GLY A 154 7.23 9.44 -5.71
C GLY A 154 6.50 10.78 -5.64
N ASN A 155 7.02 11.71 -6.42
CA ASN A 155 6.52 13.07 -6.62
C ASN A 155 6.10 13.28 -8.07
N ILE A 156 5.10 14.15 -8.30
CA ILE A 156 4.60 14.51 -9.63
C ILE A 156 4.97 15.96 -9.96
N TYR A 157 5.38 16.18 -11.20
CA TYR A 157 5.79 17.50 -11.71
C TYR A 157 4.92 17.96 -12.88
N GLY A 158 3.78 17.31 -13.15
CA GLY A 158 2.79 17.74 -14.15
C GLY A 158 2.98 17.21 -15.57
N TYR A 159 3.97 16.32 -15.80
CA TYR A 159 4.23 15.73 -17.14
C TYR A 159 3.91 14.22 -17.23
N ASN A 160 2.89 13.80 -16.49
CA ASN A 160 2.38 12.42 -16.49
C ASN A 160 3.41 11.34 -16.10
N ASN A 161 4.38 11.70 -15.28
CA ASN A 161 5.38 10.80 -14.75
C ASN A 161 5.57 11.03 -13.25
N LEU A 162 6.12 10.05 -12.55
CA LEU A 162 6.51 10.16 -11.15
C LEU A 162 8.01 10.01 -11.02
N VAL A 163 8.60 10.76 -10.07
CA VAL A 163 10.02 10.71 -9.77
C VAL A 163 10.19 10.40 -8.29
N VAL A 164 10.94 9.37 -7.96
CA VAL A 164 11.27 9.02 -6.59
C VAL A 164 12.58 9.68 -6.20
N ASP A 165 12.51 10.56 -5.21
CA ASP A 165 13.71 10.98 -4.49
C ASP A 165 13.93 10.04 -3.31
N PHE A 166 14.81 9.07 -3.46
CA PHE A 166 15.07 8.07 -2.42
C PHE A 166 15.61 8.68 -1.13
N ARG A 167 16.12 9.93 -1.13
CA ARG A 167 16.52 10.66 0.09
C ARG A 167 15.33 10.91 1.02
N ASN A 168 14.09 10.87 0.52
CA ASN A 168 12.90 10.95 1.37
C ASN A 168 12.84 9.80 2.39
N ILE A 169 13.39 8.62 2.09
CA ILE A 169 13.38 7.47 2.99
C ILE A 169 14.11 7.78 4.30
N PRO A 170 15.41 8.14 4.30
CA PRO A 170 16.10 8.54 5.53
C PRO A 170 15.55 9.84 6.17
N LEU A 171 14.92 10.74 5.39
CA LEU A 171 14.24 11.91 5.96
C LEU A 171 13.01 11.50 6.77
N MET A 172 12.18 10.59 6.23
CA MET A 172 10.99 10.08 6.92
C MET A 172 11.35 9.24 8.15
N HIS A 173 12.50 8.56 8.16
CA HIS A 173 13.00 7.83 9.34
C HIS A 173 13.30 8.73 10.55
N ARG A 174 13.41 10.05 10.37
CA ARG A 174 13.51 10.99 11.51
C ARG A 174 12.22 11.03 12.33
N TRP A 175 11.12 10.65 11.74
CA TRP A 175 9.77 10.79 12.31
C TRP A 175 9.13 9.46 12.69
N VAL A 176 9.49 8.36 12.04
CA VAL A 176 8.93 7.02 12.27
C VAL A 176 10.01 5.93 12.16
N ASP A 177 9.78 4.81 12.83
CA ASP A 177 10.71 3.68 12.79
C ASP A 177 10.54 2.86 11.50
N ARG A 178 9.35 2.86 10.89
CA ARG A 178 9.05 2.07 9.69
C ARG A 178 8.71 2.96 8.49
N VAL A 179 9.58 2.86 7.48
CA VAL A 179 9.39 3.53 6.18
C VAL A 179 9.26 2.48 5.09
N VAL A 180 8.16 2.55 4.37
CA VAL A 180 7.79 1.65 3.28
C VAL A 180 8.08 2.30 1.94
N MET A 181 8.61 1.54 0.99
CA MET A 181 8.63 1.94 -0.41
C MET A 181 7.47 1.30 -1.16
N ASP A 182 6.59 2.11 -1.71
CA ASP A 182 5.56 1.67 -2.66
C ASP A 182 6.17 1.54 -4.05
N CYS A 183 6.59 0.33 -4.39
CA CYS A 183 7.27 0.05 -5.65
C CYS A 183 6.31 0.02 -6.85
N THR A 184 5.02 -0.23 -6.60
CA THR A 184 3.99 -0.29 -7.65
C THR A 184 3.57 1.09 -8.12
N HIS A 185 3.19 1.96 -7.17
CA HIS A 185 2.67 3.27 -7.52
C HIS A 185 3.79 4.28 -7.87
N ALA A 186 5.04 3.99 -7.50
CA ALA A 186 6.18 4.80 -7.88
C ALA A 186 6.49 4.80 -9.38
N VAL A 187 6.05 3.77 -10.10
CA VAL A 187 6.26 3.61 -11.54
C VAL A 187 5.00 3.89 -12.37
N GLN A 188 3.97 4.48 -11.77
CA GLN A 188 2.77 4.92 -12.48
C GLN A 188 3.07 6.07 -13.45
N ARG A 189 2.31 6.10 -14.55
CA ARG A 189 2.19 7.24 -15.45
C ARG A 189 0.76 7.79 -15.37
N PRO A 190 0.47 8.70 -14.43
CA PRO A 190 -0.88 9.23 -14.23
C PRO A 190 -1.39 9.90 -15.49
N GLY A 191 -2.55 9.45 -16.03
CA GLY A 191 -3.13 9.97 -17.26
C GLY A 191 -2.35 9.63 -18.55
N GLY A 192 -1.27 8.87 -18.47
CA GLY A 192 -0.37 8.57 -19.59
C GLY A 192 -0.91 7.60 -20.67
N ALA A 193 -2.07 6.99 -20.43
CA ALA A 193 -2.70 6.03 -21.35
C ALA A 193 -4.10 6.50 -21.76
N GLY A 194 -4.21 7.64 -22.42
CA GLY A 194 -5.49 8.14 -22.96
C GLY A 194 -6.56 8.38 -21.88
N GLY A 195 -6.18 9.03 -20.76
CA GLY A 195 -7.07 9.30 -19.63
C GLY A 195 -7.15 8.16 -18.60
N LYS A 196 -6.38 7.09 -18.80
CA LYS A 196 -6.15 6.01 -17.81
C LYS A 196 -4.72 6.11 -17.27
N THR A 197 -4.49 5.55 -16.09
CA THR A 197 -3.16 5.42 -15.53
C THR A 197 -2.40 4.32 -16.27
N GLY A 198 -1.27 4.68 -16.87
CA GLY A 198 -0.26 3.74 -17.38
C GLY A 198 0.80 3.45 -16.32
N GLY A 199 1.82 2.67 -16.68
CA GLY A 199 2.96 2.40 -15.80
C GLY A 199 3.99 1.48 -16.41
N ASP A 200 5.15 1.47 -15.76
CA ASP A 200 6.36 0.79 -16.21
C ASP A 200 6.74 -0.32 -15.22
N ARG A 201 5.93 -1.39 -15.17
CA ARG A 201 6.10 -2.57 -14.28
C ARG A 201 7.54 -3.09 -14.22
N GLU A 202 8.25 -3.03 -15.32
CA GLU A 202 9.62 -3.50 -15.44
C GLU A 202 10.60 -2.85 -14.46
N PHE A 203 10.30 -1.62 -13.98
CA PHE A 203 11.14 -0.92 -13.00
C PHE A 203 10.79 -1.22 -11.53
N VAL A 204 9.73 -1.95 -11.26
CA VAL A 204 9.34 -2.29 -9.87
C VAL A 204 10.48 -2.97 -9.09
N PRO A 205 11.22 -3.96 -9.64
CA PRO A 205 12.34 -4.56 -8.93
C PRO A 205 13.48 -3.58 -8.64
N GLN A 206 13.80 -2.69 -9.56
CA GLN A 206 14.86 -1.69 -9.39
C GLN A 206 14.49 -0.66 -8.33
N MET A 207 13.21 -0.21 -8.29
CA MET A 207 12.70 0.67 -7.24
C MET A 207 12.83 0.03 -5.86
N ALA A 208 12.51 -1.25 -5.73
CA ALA A 208 12.63 -1.97 -4.47
C ALA A 208 14.10 -2.08 -4.02
N LEU A 209 15.00 -2.46 -4.90
CA LEU A 209 16.43 -2.59 -4.59
C LEU A 209 17.07 -1.25 -4.25
N ALA A 210 16.75 -0.19 -4.98
CA ALA A 210 17.22 1.16 -4.67
C ALA A 210 16.71 1.61 -3.29
N ALA A 211 15.43 1.42 -3.00
CA ALA A 211 14.85 1.78 -1.70
C ALA A 211 15.49 0.99 -0.54
N LYS A 212 15.84 -0.30 -0.74
CA LYS A 212 16.59 -1.09 0.25
C LYS A 212 17.93 -0.43 0.60
N VAL A 213 18.67 0.05 -0.41
CA VAL A 213 19.97 0.75 -0.20
C VAL A 213 19.79 2.04 0.58
N PHE A 214 18.67 2.75 0.39
CA PHE A 214 18.34 3.97 1.14
C PHE A 214 17.70 3.71 2.51
N GLY A 215 17.55 2.45 2.92
CA GLY A 215 17.12 2.07 4.26
C GLY A 215 15.62 1.85 4.42
N ALA A 216 14.84 1.71 3.35
CA ALA A 216 13.46 1.26 3.48
C ALA A 216 13.42 -0.11 4.17
N ASN A 217 12.59 -0.24 5.18
CA ASN A 217 12.41 -1.49 5.92
C ASN A 217 11.11 -2.21 5.56
N GLY A 218 10.22 -1.60 4.78
CA GLY A 218 9.03 -2.21 4.20
C GLY A 218 8.95 -2.01 2.68
N PHE A 219 8.35 -2.97 1.99
CA PHE A 219 8.17 -2.92 0.54
C PHE A 219 6.72 -3.26 0.18
N PHE A 220 6.08 -2.36 -0.56
CA PHE A 220 4.69 -2.50 -0.98
C PHE A 220 4.63 -2.89 -2.46
N PHE A 221 3.91 -3.98 -2.73
CA PHE A 221 3.69 -4.51 -4.07
C PHE A 221 2.22 -4.82 -4.31
N GLU A 222 1.61 -4.24 -5.35
CA GLU A 222 0.38 -4.79 -5.89
C GLU A 222 0.74 -5.93 -6.84
N THR A 223 0.04 -7.06 -6.70
CA THR A 223 0.33 -8.28 -7.45
C THR A 223 -0.96 -8.99 -7.85
N HIS A 224 -0.94 -9.63 -9.01
CA HIS A 224 -2.08 -10.34 -9.55
C HIS A 224 -1.60 -11.57 -10.34
N PRO A 225 -2.33 -12.70 -10.37
CA PRO A 225 -1.97 -13.85 -11.21
C PRO A 225 -1.85 -13.50 -12.70
N ASP A 226 -2.74 -12.62 -13.18
CA ASP A 226 -2.76 -12.12 -14.56
C ASP A 226 -3.08 -10.62 -14.57
N PRO A 227 -2.08 -9.73 -14.38
CA PRO A 227 -2.28 -8.28 -14.29
C PRO A 227 -2.99 -7.65 -15.49
N GLU A 228 -2.95 -8.29 -16.66
CA GLU A 228 -3.62 -7.80 -17.87
C GLU A 228 -5.15 -7.87 -17.75
N LYS A 229 -5.67 -8.75 -16.87
CA LYS A 229 -7.09 -8.89 -16.57
C LYS A 229 -7.52 -8.14 -15.32
N ALA A 230 -6.59 -7.53 -14.59
CA ALA A 230 -6.90 -6.81 -13.36
C ALA A 230 -7.85 -5.63 -13.63
N LEU A 231 -8.83 -5.45 -12.75
CA LEU A 231 -9.84 -4.39 -12.87
C LEU A 231 -9.32 -3.01 -12.41
N SER A 232 -8.11 -2.97 -11.82
CA SER A 232 -7.43 -1.76 -11.37
C SER A 232 -5.92 -1.91 -11.49
N ASP A 233 -5.23 -0.84 -11.89
CA ASP A 233 -3.76 -0.65 -11.90
C ASP A 233 -2.92 -1.76 -12.57
N GLY A 234 -3.53 -2.57 -13.45
CA GLY A 234 -2.89 -3.68 -14.15
C GLY A 234 -1.50 -3.37 -14.74
N PRO A 235 -1.28 -2.23 -15.43
CA PRO A 235 0.03 -1.89 -16.01
C PRO A 235 1.19 -1.82 -15.01
N ASN A 236 0.89 -1.58 -13.72
CA ASN A 236 1.91 -1.40 -12.66
C ASN A 236 2.09 -2.63 -11.78
N MET A 237 1.12 -3.55 -11.78
CA MET A 237 1.15 -4.72 -10.92
C MET A 237 2.22 -5.72 -11.32
N LEU A 238 2.88 -6.31 -10.34
CA LEU A 238 3.71 -7.49 -10.55
C LEU A 238 2.85 -8.71 -10.87
N TYR A 239 3.35 -9.60 -11.72
CA TYR A 239 2.82 -10.96 -11.76
C TYR A 239 3.09 -11.67 -10.42
N LEU A 240 2.08 -12.33 -9.90
CA LEU A 240 2.20 -13.05 -8.62
C LEU A 240 3.37 -14.05 -8.62
N LYS A 241 3.60 -14.72 -9.76
CA LYS A 241 4.73 -15.66 -9.96
C LYS A 241 6.11 -15.03 -9.84
N ASP A 242 6.24 -13.71 -10.02
CA ASP A 242 7.53 -13.00 -10.00
C ASP A 242 7.87 -12.45 -8.61
N LEU A 243 6.89 -12.42 -7.70
CA LEU A 243 7.05 -11.82 -6.37
C LEU A 243 8.07 -12.59 -5.52
N GLU A 244 8.06 -13.93 -5.55
CA GLU A 244 9.01 -14.75 -4.80
C GLU A 244 10.46 -14.38 -5.11
N SER A 245 10.78 -14.28 -6.41
CA SER A 245 12.14 -13.97 -6.86
C SER A 245 12.58 -12.57 -6.42
N LEU A 246 11.65 -11.62 -6.35
CA LEU A 246 11.93 -10.27 -5.88
C LEU A 246 12.12 -10.25 -4.35
N VAL A 247 11.26 -10.92 -3.59
CA VAL A 247 11.41 -11.05 -2.12
C VAL A 247 12.77 -11.63 -1.78
N LYS A 248 13.20 -12.70 -2.46
CA LYS A 248 14.53 -13.28 -2.25
C LYS A 248 15.69 -12.30 -2.46
N LYS A 249 15.57 -11.35 -3.39
CA LYS A 249 16.59 -10.30 -3.61
C LYS A 249 16.58 -9.22 -2.53
N LEU A 250 15.45 -9.05 -1.83
CA LEU A 250 15.30 -8.07 -0.76
C LEU A 250 15.79 -8.58 0.60
N LEU A 251 15.85 -9.89 0.79
CA LEU A 251 16.44 -10.52 1.99
C LEU A 251 17.97 -10.53 1.93
#